data_2547c38e53d7bf58a51a327639bcaa71
#
_entry.id   2547c38e53d7bf58a51a327639bcaa71
#
_cell.length_a   1.000
_cell.length_b   1.000
_cell.length_c   1.000
_cell.angle_alpha   90.00
_cell.angle_beta   90.00
_cell.angle_gamma   90.00
#
_symmetry.space_group_name_H-M   'P 1'
#
loop_
_entity.id
_entity.type
_entity.pdbx_description
1 polymer ?
#
loop_
_entity_poly.entity_id
_entity_poly.type
_entity_poly.pdbx_seq_one_letter_code
_entity_poly.pdbx_strand_id
1 'polypeptide(L)'
;MDDDGNATIPKKFDNGDKLFEKMFPTEEQEKIRARSSIDAVENLDIDNSEPLKANNIDISVRKIETLDNDELSEELVNYANRNTIEEKKMLIEVNRNSNLLVTPGTIHRIVFDVMNNCVLPVRYAFQVKSTPFKLYNVQPLYAWIYPGQISKVAVDLIVPNNAAPDTANTVTFFIVGTEIKEKSVYLYVQGSVSKLTDDVKPKIEYSFNNNCAGKLAKDHCYKSHWSIDVTIEDYDSGLKRVISSPRNIYPRTEFISGTRSPVTFYYSATCCDTSAKITAIDLLDNYNTYTVDVTAWNNLSEAEIAAITMGALLALLLIILIIIIIIYCFRRKKSLDLPYTQRYGSRPPASAERTNF
;
A
#
# COMPACT_ATOMS: atom_id res chain seq x y z
N MET A 1 -31.87 -65.82 14.10
CA MET A 1 -32.80 -64.69 13.91
C MET A 1 -31.96 -63.49 13.57
N ASP A 2 -31.91 -63.31 12.29
CA ASP A 2 -31.05 -62.39 11.58
C ASP A 2 -31.70 -61.02 11.54
N ASP A 3 -30.94 -59.97 11.78
CA ASP A 3 -31.42 -58.60 11.54
C ASP A 3 -30.30 -57.80 10.83
N ASP A 4 -30.36 -57.90 9.51
CA ASP A 4 -29.49 -57.17 8.57
C ASP A 4 -29.90 -55.71 8.48
N GLY A 5 -29.29 -54.86 9.28
CA GLY A 5 -29.40 -53.41 9.19
C GLY A 5 -28.60 -52.85 8.03
N ASN A 6 -29.16 -52.80 6.83
CA ASN A 6 -28.58 -52.25 5.64
C ASN A 6 -28.58 -50.69 5.71
N ALA A 7 -27.47 -50.10 6.12
CA ALA A 7 -27.27 -48.67 6.10
C ALA A 7 -26.99 -48.20 4.68
N THR A 8 -27.98 -47.57 4.06
CA THR A 8 -27.90 -46.94 2.74
C THR A 8 -26.98 -45.73 2.79
N ILE A 9 -25.84 -45.84 2.12
CA ILE A 9 -24.87 -44.74 1.86
C ILE A 9 -25.55 -43.73 0.91
N PRO A 10 -25.64 -42.43 1.28
CA PRO A 10 -26.16 -41.44 0.38
C PRO A 10 -25.19 -41.21 -0.80
N LYS A 11 -25.77 -41.21 -1.99
CA LYS A 11 -25.11 -41.05 -3.29
C LYS A 11 -24.28 -39.78 -3.37
N LYS A 12 -23.07 -39.93 -3.87
CA LYS A 12 -22.08 -38.97 -4.34
C LYS A 12 -22.72 -37.74 -4.99
N PHE A 13 -22.54 -36.56 -4.40
CA PHE A 13 -22.89 -35.28 -5.01
C PHE A 13 -21.80 -34.86 -5.97
N ASP A 14 -21.98 -35.23 -7.23
CA ASP A 14 -21.21 -34.80 -8.40
C ASP A 14 -22.04 -33.72 -9.11
N ASN A 15 -22.05 -32.48 -8.62
CA ASN A 15 -22.92 -31.44 -9.15
C ASN A 15 -22.43 -29.99 -8.91
N GLY A 16 -21.12 -29.72 -8.97
CA GLY A 16 -20.62 -28.36 -9.06
C GLY A 16 -21.03 -27.68 -10.37
N ASP A 17 -20.86 -28.41 -11.50
CA ASP A 17 -21.09 -27.86 -12.83
C ASP A 17 -22.59 -27.69 -13.18
N LYS A 18 -23.44 -28.54 -12.66
CA LYS A 18 -24.91 -28.45 -12.93
C LYS A 18 -25.61 -27.34 -12.13
N LEU A 19 -25.04 -26.86 -11.05
CA LEU A 19 -25.60 -25.75 -10.31
C LEU A 19 -25.31 -24.41 -10.99
N PHE A 20 -24.16 -24.31 -11.64
CA PHE A 20 -23.75 -23.14 -12.43
C PHE A 20 -24.65 -22.93 -13.65
N GLU A 21 -24.98 -24.01 -14.37
CA GLU A 21 -25.89 -23.96 -15.52
C GLU A 21 -27.33 -23.54 -15.16
N LYS A 22 -27.75 -23.76 -13.94
CA LYS A 22 -29.11 -23.44 -13.49
C LYS A 22 -29.27 -22.00 -12.95
N MET A 23 -28.17 -21.31 -12.61
CA MET A 23 -28.22 -19.98 -12.00
C MET A 23 -28.10 -18.83 -13.01
N PHE A 24 -27.60 -19.08 -14.22
CA PHE A 24 -27.44 -18.03 -15.22
C PHE A 24 -28.07 -18.48 -16.56
N PRO A 25 -28.87 -17.61 -17.24
CA PRO A 25 -29.32 -17.85 -18.59
C PRO A 25 -28.14 -18.02 -19.56
N THR A 26 -28.26 -18.88 -20.55
CA THR A 26 -27.20 -19.22 -21.51
C THR A 26 -26.55 -18.02 -22.19
N GLU A 27 -27.33 -16.96 -22.38
CA GLU A 27 -26.88 -15.69 -22.98
C GLU A 27 -25.89 -14.89 -22.11
N GLU A 28 -25.96 -15.02 -20.78
CA GLU A 28 -25.04 -14.40 -19.86
C GLU A 28 -23.71 -15.17 -19.72
N GLN A 29 -23.77 -16.49 -19.85
CA GLN A 29 -22.58 -17.37 -19.88
C GLN A 29 -21.71 -17.14 -21.13
N GLU A 30 -22.31 -16.89 -22.29
CA GLU A 30 -21.55 -16.53 -23.49
C GLU A 30 -20.86 -15.17 -23.37
N LYS A 31 -21.48 -14.17 -22.73
CA LYS A 31 -20.85 -12.88 -22.46
C LYS A 31 -19.68 -12.98 -21.48
N ILE A 32 -19.76 -13.85 -20.49
CA ILE A 32 -18.68 -14.08 -19.51
C ILE A 32 -17.51 -14.83 -20.18
N ARG A 33 -17.81 -15.84 -21.02
CA ARG A 33 -16.78 -16.56 -21.81
C ARG A 33 -16.11 -15.68 -22.87
N ALA A 34 -16.87 -14.81 -23.53
CA ALA A 34 -16.31 -13.86 -24.50
C ALA A 34 -15.38 -12.83 -23.85
N ARG A 35 -15.65 -12.40 -22.62
CA ARG A 35 -14.75 -11.50 -21.89
C ARG A 35 -13.46 -12.19 -21.45
N SER A 36 -13.51 -13.43 -20.96
CA SER A 36 -12.31 -14.18 -20.55
C SER A 36 -11.41 -14.59 -21.74
N SER A 37 -11.94 -14.62 -22.97
CA SER A 37 -11.14 -14.89 -24.16
C SER A 37 -10.46 -13.64 -24.75
N ILE A 38 -10.91 -12.45 -24.40
CA ILE A 38 -10.28 -11.20 -24.85
C ILE A 38 -8.96 -10.96 -24.08
N ASP A 39 -8.91 -11.30 -22.79
CA ASP A 39 -7.68 -11.18 -21.98
C ASP A 39 -6.60 -12.24 -22.33
N ALA A 40 -6.95 -13.28 -23.09
CA ALA A 40 -6.02 -14.33 -23.51
C ALA A 40 -5.36 -14.07 -24.89
N VAL A 41 -5.78 -13.04 -25.64
CA VAL A 41 -5.31 -12.76 -27.01
C VAL A 41 -4.19 -11.74 -27.09
N GLU A 42 -3.79 -11.12 -25.96
CA GLU A 42 -2.77 -10.06 -25.94
C GLU A 42 -1.32 -10.58 -25.95
N ASN A 43 -1.09 -11.88 -26.18
CA ASN A 43 0.25 -12.48 -26.29
C ASN A 43 0.43 -13.32 -27.57
N LEU A 44 0.08 -12.78 -28.74
CA LEU A 44 0.42 -13.41 -30.01
C LEU A 44 1.07 -12.39 -30.95
N ASP A 45 2.28 -12.76 -31.38
CA ASP A 45 3.16 -12.03 -32.30
C ASP A 45 2.43 -11.46 -33.52
N ILE A 46 2.74 -10.19 -33.80
CA ILE A 46 2.32 -9.46 -34.98
C ILE A 46 3.16 -9.95 -36.18
N ASP A 47 2.56 -10.77 -37.03
CA ASP A 47 3.03 -10.92 -38.40
C ASP A 47 1.93 -10.51 -39.39
N ASN A 48 2.38 -9.72 -40.37
CA ASN A 48 1.61 -8.97 -41.35
C ASN A 48 0.45 -9.71 -42.06
N SER A 49 -0.76 -9.11 -42.10
CA SER A 49 -1.52 -8.86 -43.32
C SER A 49 -2.97 -8.36 -43.09
N GLU A 50 -3.26 -7.23 -43.75
CA GLU A 50 -4.53 -6.61 -44.13
C GLU A 50 -5.44 -5.91 -43.09
N PRO A 51 -6.04 -4.75 -43.45
CA PRO A 51 -6.65 -3.80 -42.49
C PRO A 51 -8.16 -4.11 -42.28
N LEU A 52 -8.54 -4.50 -41.08
CA LEU A 52 -9.91 -4.47 -40.60
C LEU A 52 -10.25 -3.09 -40.04
N LYS A 53 -11.32 -2.52 -40.57
CA LYS A 53 -11.85 -1.19 -40.19
C LYS A 53 -12.19 -1.07 -38.71
N ALA A 54 -11.37 -0.34 -37.95
CA ALA A 54 -11.64 0.06 -36.58
C ALA A 54 -11.82 1.58 -36.51
N ASN A 55 -13.05 2.07 -36.65
CA ASN A 55 -13.39 3.48 -36.62
C ASN A 55 -13.27 4.15 -35.24
N ASN A 56 -12.94 3.41 -34.15
CA ASN A 56 -12.84 3.96 -32.80
C ASN A 56 -11.41 4.09 -32.27
N ILE A 57 -10.42 3.43 -32.88
CA ILE A 57 -9.01 3.53 -32.45
C ILE A 57 -8.33 4.75 -33.06
N ASP A 58 -8.77 5.18 -34.25
CA ASP A 58 -8.21 6.30 -34.99
C ASP A 58 -8.44 7.69 -34.32
N ILE A 59 -9.48 7.80 -33.46
CA ILE A 59 -9.79 9.04 -32.74
C ILE A 59 -8.87 9.23 -31.53
N SER A 60 -8.49 8.16 -30.85
CA SER A 60 -7.60 8.22 -29.69
C SER A 60 -6.13 8.46 -30.10
N VAL A 61 -5.68 7.88 -31.21
CA VAL A 61 -4.32 8.07 -31.70
C VAL A 61 -4.10 9.48 -32.24
N ARG A 62 -5.06 10.08 -32.96
CA ARG A 62 -4.97 11.46 -33.42
C ARG A 62 -5.01 12.51 -32.30
N LYS A 63 -5.60 12.16 -31.16
CA LYS A 63 -5.62 13.06 -29.99
C LYS A 63 -4.29 13.09 -29.23
N ILE A 64 -3.52 12.01 -29.31
CA ILE A 64 -2.20 11.88 -28.67
C ILE A 64 -1.12 12.69 -29.41
N GLU A 65 -1.23 12.87 -30.73
CA GLU A 65 -0.25 13.61 -31.54
C GLU A 65 -0.32 15.13 -31.37
N THR A 66 -1.37 15.68 -30.72
CA THR A 66 -1.60 17.13 -30.57
C THR A 66 -1.51 17.65 -29.12
N LEU A 67 -1.19 16.78 -28.16
CA LEU A 67 -1.06 17.16 -26.76
C LEU A 67 0.39 17.53 -26.43
N ASP A 68 0.58 18.69 -25.78
CA ASP A 68 1.86 19.09 -25.19
C ASP A 68 2.30 18.04 -24.17
N ASN A 69 3.61 17.84 -24.01
CA ASN A 69 4.20 16.80 -23.15
C ASN A 69 3.70 16.86 -21.69
N ASP A 70 3.28 18.01 -21.20
CA ASP A 70 2.74 18.20 -19.85
C ASP A 70 1.32 17.67 -19.71
N GLU A 71 0.45 17.83 -20.73
CA GLU A 71 -0.91 17.27 -20.74
C GLU A 71 -0.87 15.72 -20.89
N LEU A 72 0.06 15.18 -21.65
CA LEU A 72 0.24 13.73 -21.80
C LEU A 72 0.62 13.07 -20.49
N SER A 73 1.45 13.73 -19.66
CA SER A 73 1.84 13.22 -18.34
C SER A 73 0.66 13.21 -17.36
N GLU A 74 -0.22 14.22 -17.39
CA GLU A 74 -1.43 14.26 -16.55
C GLU A 74 -2.49 13.23 -16.99
N GLU A 75 -2.65 13.00 -18.28
CA GLU A 75 -3.61 12.02 -18.80
C GLU A 75 -3.15 10.58 -18.51
N LEU A 76 -1.85 10.29 -18.61
CA LEU A 76 -1.26 8.99 -18.22
C LEU A 76 -1.37 8.75 -16.71
N VAL A 77 -1.14 9.76 -15.87
CA VAL A 77 -1.32 9.67 -14.43
C VAL A 77 -2.80 9.46 -14.07
N ASN A 78 -3.72 10.13 -14.76
CA ASN A 78 -5.15 9.95 -14.58
C ASN A 78 -5.63 8.57 -15.07
N TYR A 79 -5.04 8.03 -16.14
CA TYR A 79 -5.32 6.67 -16.62
C TYR A 79 -4.79 5.61 -15.64
N ALA A 80 -3.56 5.78 -15.16
CA ALA A 80 -2.98 4.92 -14.12
C ALA A 80 -3.79 4.99 -12.82
N ASN A 81 -4.25 6.18 -12.41
CA ASN A 81 -5.13 6.35 -11.25
C ASN A 81 -6.52 5.73 -11.45
N ARG A 82 -7.09 5.75 -12.65
CA ARG A 82 -8.35 5.04 -12.97
C ARG A 82 -8.18 3.53 -12.85
N ASN A 83 -7.11 2.97 -13.39
CA ASN A 83 -6.84 1.54 -13.29
C ASN A 83 -6.62 1.10 -11.82
N THR A 84 -5.91 1.91 -11.01
CA THR A 84 -5.79 1.65 -9.56
C THR A 84 -7.11 1.79 -8.81
N ILE A 85 -8.06 2.62 -9.28
CA ILE A 85 -9.40 2.73 -8.71
C ILE A 85 -10.26 1.52 -9.09
N GLU A 86 -10.09 0.95 -10.30
CA GLU A 86 -10.81 -0.27 -10.70
C GLU A 86 -10.33 -1.51 -9.95
N GLU A 87 -9.05 -1.64 -9.67
CA GLU A 87 -8.52 -2.71 -8.82
C GLU A 87 -9.05 -2.68 -7.37
N LYS A 88 -9.56 -1.53 -6.91
CA LYS A 88 -10.06 -1.30 -5.54
C LYS A 88 -11.52 -1.67 -5.31
N LYS A 89 -12.27 -2.13 -6.34
CA LYS A 89 -13.72 -2.38 -6.23
C LYS A 89 -14.07 -3.43 -5.18
N MET A 90 -13.29 -4.49 -5.10
CA MET A 90 -13.48 -5.55 -4.12
C MET A 90 -12.18 -5.88 -3.40
N LEU A 91 -12.26 -6.08 -2.10
CA LEU A 91 -11.14 -6.54 -1.28
C LEU A 91 -11.53 -7.84 -0.58
N ILE A 92 -10.68 -8.86 -0.72
CA ILE A 92 -10.81 -10.14 -0.04
C ILE A 92 -9.60 -10.33 0.86
N GLU A 93 -9.83 -10.49 2.14
CA GLU A 93 -8.78 -10.75 3.11
C GLU A 93 -9.13 -11.89 4.05
N VAL A 94 -8.11 -12.53 4.59
CA VAL A 94 -8.30 -13.47 5.69
C VAL A 94 -8.65 -12.68 6.94
N ASN A 95 -9.71 -13.09 7.64
CA ASN A 95 -10.09 -12.45 8.89
C ASN A 95 -8.96 -12.57 9.93
N ARG A 96 -8.73 -11.50 10.68
CA ARG A 96 -7.66 -11.45 11.68
C ARG A 96 -7.69 -12.62 12.67
N ASN A 97 -8.88 -13.04 13.07
CA ASN A 97 -9.06 -14.08 14.09
C ASN A 97 -9.02 -15.51 13.51
N SER A 98 -8.83 -15.65 12.18
CA SER A 98 -8.65 -16.97 11.58
C SER A 98 -7.27 -17.52 11.92
N ASN A 99 -7.22 -18.72 12.46
CA ASN A 99 -5.98 -19.46 12.64
C ASN A 99 -5.63 -20.17 11.32
N LEU A 100 -4.40 -20.06 10.84
CA LEU A 100 -3.92 -20.74 9.65
C LEU A 100 -3.07 -21.99 9.97
N LEU A 101 -2.94 -22.31 11.25
CA LEU A 101 -2.38 -23.56 11.74
C LEU A 101 -3.52 -24.52 12.07
N VAL A 102 -3.46 -25.74 11.51
CA VAL A 102 -4.54 -26.72 11.63
C VAL A 102 -4.06 -27.99 12.37
N THR A 103 -4.99 -28.60 13.10
CA THR A 103 -4.73 -29.86 13.82
C THR A 103 -5.29 -31.04 13.04
N PRO A 104 -4.52 -32.14 12.84
CA PRO A 104 -5.01 -33.35 12.21
C PRO A 104 -6.28 -33.89 12.86
N GLY A 105 -7.19 -34.44 12.05
CA GLY A 105 -8.41 -35.06 12.50
C GLY A 105 -9.52 -34.09 12.93
N THR A 106 -9.38 -32.82 12.68
CA THR A 106 -10.37 -31.79 13.06
C THR A 106 -11.08 -31.18 11.88
N ILE A 107 -12.26 -30.60 12.13
CA ILE A 107 -12.87 -29.64 11.20
C ILE A 107 -12.33 -28.26 11.56
N HIS A 108 -11.62 -27.66 10.59
CA HIS A 108 -10.99 -26.38 10.79
C HIS A 108 -11.77 -25.27 10.08
N ARG A 109 -12.03 -24.17 10.77
CA ARG A 109 -12.75 -23.00 10.25
C ARG A 109 -11.82 -21.84 9.98
N ILE A 110 -11.85 -21.34 8.74
CA ILE A 110 -11.29 -20.05 8.37
C ILE A 110 -12.40 -19.10 7.95
N VAL A 111 -12.19 -17.80 8.13
CA VAL A 111 -13.13 -16.76 7.76
C VAL A 111 -12.47 -15.79 6.81
N PHE A 112 -13.15 -15.47 5.72
CA PHE A 112 -12.76 -14.42 4.80
C PHE A 112 -13.61 -13.17 5.05
N ASP A 113 -12.95 -12.02 5.04
CA ASP A 113 -13.58 -10.70 5.04
C ASP A 113 -13.68 -10.24 3.59
N VAL A 114 -14.90 -10.05 3.10
CA VAL A 114 -15.18 -9.57 1.74
C VAL A 114 -15.75 -8.17 1.84
N MET A 115 -15.01 -7.16 1.36
CA MET A 115 -15.41 -5.75 1.42
C MET A 115 -15.80 -5.25 0.04
N ASN A 116 -16.96 -4.60 -0.07
CA ASN A 116 -17.40 -3.92 -1.28
C ASN A 116 -17.00 -2.43 -1.23
N ASN A 117 -16.02 -2.05 -2.04
CA ASN A 117 -15.61 -0.66 -2.22
C ASN A 117 -16.29 0.00 -3.45
N CYS A 118 -17.22 -0.71 -4.13
CA CYS A 118 -18.02 -0.13 -5.19
C CYS A 118 -19.03 0.87 -4.63
N VAL A 119 -19.55 1.75 -5.50
CA VAL A 119 -20.59 2.73 -5.13
C VAL A 119 -22.00 2.13 -5.07
N LEU A 120 -22.18 0.90 -5.58
CA LEU A 120 -23.47 0.20 -5.62
C LEU A 120 -23.41 -1.10 -4.80
N PRO A 121 -24.56 -1.53 -4.23
CA PRO A 121 -24.67 -2.84 -3.63
C PRO A 121 -24.57 -3.92 -4.72
N VAL A 122 -23.82 -4.97 -4.43
CA VAL A 122 -23.63 -6.10 -5.36
C VAL A 122 -23.91 -7.42 -4.65
N ARG A 123 -24.56 -8.34 -5.37
CA ARG A 123 -24.75 -9.71 -4.92
C ARG A 123 -23.56 -10.55 -5.38
N TYR A 124 -22.88 -11.17 -4.42
CA TYR A 124 -21.78 -12.08 -4.68
C TYR A 124 -22.13 -13.51 -4.28
N ALA A 125 -21.73 -14.46 -5.13
CA ALA A 125 -21.67 -15.87 -4.80
C ALA A 125 -20.26 -16.23 -4.34
N PHE A 126 -20.14 -17.15 -3.39
CA PHE A 126 -18.88 -17.58 -2.80
C PHE A 126 -18.58 -19.02 -3.15
N GLN A 127 -17.41 -19.27 -3.67
CA GLN A 127 -16.92 -20.60 -4.02
C GLN A 127 -15.55 -20.84 -3.39
N VAL A 128 -15.24 -22.09 -3.13
CA VAL A 128 -13.97 -22.46 -2.48
C VAL A 128 -13.42 -23.71 -3.13
N LYS A 129 -12.12 -23.67 -3.44
CA LYS A 129 -11.32 -24.83 -3.83
C LYS A 129 -10.28 -25.08 -2.74
N SER A 130 -10.12 -26.33 -2.34
CA SER A 130 -9.12 -26.70 -1.33
C SER A 130 -8.37 -27.95 -1.78
N THR A 131 -7.04 -27.96 -1.59
CA THR A 131 -6.16 -29.07 -1.96
C THR A 131 -4.97 -29.13 -1.01
N PRO A 132 -4.66 -30.24 -0.37
CA PRO A 132 -5.30 -31.55 -0.47
C PRO A 132 -6.51 -31.79 0.45
N PHE A 133 -6.83 -30.86 1.38
CA PHE A 133 -7.92 -31.07 2.34
C PHE A 133 -9.29 -30.93 1.68
N LYS A 134 -10.26 -31.65 2.22
CA LYS A 134 -11.62 -31.65 1.69
C LYS A 134 -12.41 -30.47 2.27
N LEU A 135 -13.12 -29.77 1.39
CA LEU A 135 -14.10 -28.77 1.80
C LEU A 135 -15.28 -29.47 2.49
N TYR A 136 -15.68 -28.96 3.67
CA TYR A 136 -16.82 -29.41 4.41
C TYR A 136 -18.02 -28.49 4.20
N ASN A 137 -17.85 -27.18 4.40
CA ASN A 137 -18.95 -26.22 4.31
C ASN A 137 -18.44 -24.82 3.93
N VAL A 138 -19.33 -24.03 3.31
CA VAL A 138 -19.11 -22.59 3.05
C VAL A 138 -20.38 -21.84 3.45
N GLN A 139 -20.26 -20.83 4.28
CA GLN A 139 -21.42 -20.11 4.80
C GLN A 139 -21.13 -18.61 5.00
N PRO A 140 -21.96 -17.72 4.40
CA PRO A 140 -23.04 -17.98 3.47
C PRO A 140 -22.51 -18.38 2.08
N LEU A 141 -23.38 -18.96 1.22
CA LEU A 141 -23.03 -19.25 -0.20
C LEU A 141 -23.14 -18.01 -1.09
N TYR A 142 -23.93 -17.03 -0.69
CA TYR A 142 -24.07 -15.74 -1.37
C TYR A 142 -24.49 -14.66 -0.38
N ALA A 143 -24.16 -13.42 -0.67
CA ALA A 143 -24.59 -12.27 0.09
C ALA A 143 -24.74 -11.02 -0.78
N TRP A 144 -25.68 -10.15 -0.40
CA TRP A 144 -25.66 -8.76 -0.84
C TRP A 144 -24.68 -7.97 0.03
N ILE A 145 -23.75 -7.28 -0.57
CA ILE A 145 -22.76 -6.46 0.13
C ILE A 145 -22.93 -5.02 -0.33
N TYR A 146 -23.29 -4.15 0.62
CA TYR A 146 -23.48 -2.73 0.35
C TYR A 146 -22.13 -1.99 0.31
N PRO A 147 -22.06 -0.80 -0.29
CA PRO A 147 -20.86 0.04 -0.31
C PRO A 147 -20.24 0.21 1.08
N GLY A 148 -18.94 -0.07 1.20
CA GLY A 148 -18.17 0.00 2.46
C GLY A 148 -18.49 -1.11 3.48
N GLN A 149 -19.44 -2.00 3.19
CA GLN A 149 -19.78 -3.12 4.07
C GLN A 149 -18.77 -4.27 3.92
N ILE A 150 -18.50 -4.94 5.04
CA ILE A 150 -17.72 -6.18 5.08
C ILE A 150 -18.66 -7.34 5.35
N SER A 151 -18.66 -8.34 4.48
CA SER A 151 -19.32 -9.63 4.71
C SER A 151 -18.29 -10.66 5.14
N LYS A 152 -18.63 -11.45 6.16
CA LYS A 152 -17.78 -12.54 6.65
C LYS A 152 -18.27 -13.86 6.06
N VAL A 153 -17.36 -14.59 5.43
CA VAL A 153 -17.65 -15.91 4.86
C VAL A 153 -16.82 -16.96 5.58
N ALA A 154 -17.49 -17.88 6.27
CA ALA A 154 -16.86 -18.99 6.97
C ALA A 154 -16.67 -20.16 6.00
N VAL A 155 -15.50 -20.75 6.02
CA VAL A 155 -15.11 -21.93 5.25
C VAL A 155 -14.63 -23.00 6.22
N ASP A 156 -15.31 -24.13 6.24
CA ASP A 156 -14.97 -25.27 7.06
C ASP A 156 -14.30 -26.36 6.23
N LEU A 157 -13.17 -26.88 6.71
CA LEU A 157 -12.34 -27.87 6.04
C LEU A 157 -12.14 -29.10 6.92
N ILE A 158 -12.12 -30.27 6.32
CA ILE A 158 -11.78 -31.52 7.00
C ILE A 158 -10.26 -31.74 6.87
N VAL A 159 -9.57 -31.68 8.01
CA VAL A 159 -8.14 -32.02 8.09
C VAL A 159 -8.01 -33.51 8.31
N PRO A 160 -7.34 -34.27 7.40
CA PRO A 160 -7.17 -35.71 7.57
C PRO A 160 -6.43 -36.07 8.85
N ASN A 161 -6.82 -37.20 9.49
CA ASN A 161 -6.14 -37.71 10.72
C ASN A 161 -4.66 -38.01 10.49
N ASN A 162 -4.30 -38.41 9.26
CA ASN A 162 -2.95 -38.76 8.84
C ASN A 162 -2.22 -37.62 8.12
N ALA A 163 -2.70 -36.39 8.25
CA ALA A 163 -2.01 -35.24 7.69
C ALA A 163 -0.63 -35.09 8.36
N ALA A 164 0.42 -35.12 7.54
CA ALA A 164 1.78 -34.99 8.05
C ALA A 164 2.04 -33.57 8.56
N PRO A 165 2.88 -33.42 9.61
CA PRO A 165 3.34 -32.11 10.04
C PRO A 165 3.94 -31.33 8.88
N ASP A 166 3.80 -30.02 8.90
CA ASP A 166 4.29 -29.09 7.89
C ASP A 166 3.67 -29.26 6.48
N THR A 167 2.67 -30.14 6.34
CA THR A 167 1.89 -30.21 5.10
C THR A 167 1.13 -28.92 4.90
N ALA A 168 1.35 -28.27 3.76
CA ALA A 168 0.57 -27.10 3.35
C ALA A 168 -0.67 -27.52 2.58
N ASN A 169 -1.82 -26.99 2.98
CA ASN A 169 -3.05 -27.06 2.20
C ASN A 169 -3.35 -25.68 1.61
N THR A 170 -3.59 -25.63 0.30
CA THR A 170 -3.98 -24.39 -0.37
C THR A 170 -5.50 -24.29 -0.42
N VAL A 171 -6.04 -23.22 0.14
CA VAL A 171 -7.44 -22.85 0.02
C VAL A 171 -7.56 -21.64 -0.87
N THR A 172 -8.26 -21.76 -1.98
CA THR A 172 -8.57 -20.64 -2.88
C THR A 172 -10.06 -20.31 -2.75
N PHE A 173 -10.32 -19.11 -2.28
CA PHE A 173 -11.65 -18.54 -2.11
C PHE A 173 -11.96 -17.62 -3.28
N PHE A 174 -13.08 -17.85 -3.95
CA PHE A 174 -13.54 -17.08 -5.10
C PHE A 174 -14.80 -16.31 -4.74
N ILE A 175 -14.87 -15.07 -5.22
CA ILE A 175 -16.12 -14.31 -5.29
C ILE A 175 -16.54 -14.21 -6.75
N VAL A 176 -17.81 -14.39 -7.01
CA VAL A 176 -18.41 -14.30 -8.35
C VAL A 176 -19.58 -13.34 -8.28
N GLY A 177 -19.51 -12.27 -9.05
CA GLY A 177 -20.52 -11.23 -9.10
C GLY A 177 -20.35 -10.37 -10.34
N THR A 178 -20.18 -9.08 -10.20
CA THR A 178 -19.84 -8.17 -11.31
C THR A 178 -18.43 -8.38 -11.83
N GLU A 179 -17.57 -8.98 -11.01
CA GLU A 179 -16.20 -9.39 -11.31
C GLU A 179 -15.92 -10.73 -10.63
N ILE A 180 -14.91 -11.44 -11.09
CA ILE A 180 -14.40 -12.65 -10.45
C ILE A 180 -13.07 -12.26 -9.80
N LYS A 181 -12.98 -12.43 -8.48
CA LYS A 181 -11.72 -12.29 -7.73
C LYS A 181 -11.48 -13.50 -6.87
N GLU A 182 -10.22 -13.78 -6.63
CA GLU A 182 -9.79 -14.89 -5.78
C GLU A 182 -8.80 -14.46 -4.71
N LYS A 183 -8.76 -15.23 -3.64
CA LYS A 183 -7.76 -15.11 -2.58
C LYS A 183 -7.33 -16.49 -2.14
N SER A 184 -6.05 -16.78 -2.27
CA SER A 184 -5.46 -18.02 -1.81
C SER A 184 -4.83 -17.89 -0.43
N VAL A 185 -4.88 -18.97 0.34
CA VAL A 185 -4.37 -19.07 1.71
C VAL A 185 -3.70 -20.41 1.91
N TYR A 186 -2.53 -20.43 2.55
CA TYR A 186 -1.89 -21.65 3.03
C TYR A 186 -2.38 -21.97 4.44
N LEU A 187 -2.78 -23.22 4.66
CA LEU A 187 -3.01 -23.80 5.97
C LEU A 187 -1.92 -24.84 6.25
N TYR A 188 -1.22 -24.69 7.36
CA TYR A 188 -0.15 -25.60 7.72
C TYR A 188 -0.58 -26.55 8.84
N VAL A 189 -0.28 -27.83 8.69
CA VAL A 189 -0.55 -28.84 9.72
C VAL A 189 0.44 -28.66 10.85
N GLN A 190 -0.06 -28.39 12.05
CA GLN A 190 0.74 -28.25 13.25
C GLN A 190 1.33 -29.60 13.67
N GLY A 191 2.64 -29.70 13.78
CA GLY A 191 3.32 -30.87 14.30
C GLY A 191 3.13 -31.01 15.81
N SER A 192 3.06 -32.25 16.29
CA SER A 192 2.93 -32.55 17.73
C SER A 192 4.18 -32.18 18.55
N VAL A 193 5.33 -32.02 17.90
CA VAL A 193 6.64 -31.83 18.56
C VAL A 193 7.22 -30.43 18.35
N SER A 194 6.92 -29.79 17.24
CA SER A 194 7.35 -28.42 16.98
C SER A 194 6.14 -27.48 17.22
N LYS A 195 5.99 -26.99 18.44
CA LYS A 195 5.32 -25.72 18.62
C LYS A 195 6.14 -24.75 17.78
N LEU A 196 5.60 -24.30 16.65
CA LEU A 196 6.18 -23.18 15.93
C LEU A 196 6.28 -22.02 16.93
N THR A 197 7.43 -21.87 17.54
CA THR A 197 7.76 -20.71 18.36
C THR A 197 8.48 -19.77 17.41
N ASP A 198 7.74 -18.91 16.78
CA ASP A 198 8.29 -17.78 16.05
C ASP A 198 7.99 -16.52 16.85
N ASP A 199 9.05 -15.87 17.31
CA ASP A 199 9.01 -14.59 18.00
C ASP A 199 9.49 -13.46 17.07
N VAL A 200 9.80 -13.77 15.80
CA VAL A 200 10.27 -12.82 14.81
C VAL A 200 9.07 -12.08 14.22
N LYS A 201 9.19 -10.79 14.14
CA LYS A 201 8.15 -9.94 13.57
C LYS A 201 8.37 -9.76 12.07
N PRO A 202 7.32 -9.63 11.27
CA PRO A 202 7.44 -9.31 9.86
C PRO A 202 8.31 -8.08 9.62
N LYS A 203 9.23 -8.16 8.67
CA LYS A 203 10.08 -7.06 8.22
C LYS A 203 9.27 -6.16 7.28
N ILE A 204 9.33 -4.85 7.49
CA ILE A 204 8.66 -3.84 6.67
C ILE A 204 9.71 -2.91 6.09
N GLU A 205 9.78 -2.81 4.78
CA GLU A 205 10.59 -1.84 4.03
C GLU A 205 9.67 -1.03 3.12
N TYR A 206 10.02 0.23 2.85
CA TYR A 206 9.21 1.06 1.95
C TYR A 206 10.08 1.97 1.09
N SER A 207 9.52 2.37 -0.05
CA SER A 207 10.09 3.36 -0.95
C SER A 207 8.99 4.30 -1.45
N PHE A 208 9.33 5.59 -1.60
CA PHE A 208 8.40 6.56 -2.17
C PHE A 208 8.37 6.46 -3.69
N ASN A 209 7.14 6.40 -4.23
CA ASN A 209 6.89 6.59 -5.66
C ASN A 209 6.59 8.07 -5.97
N ASN A 210 5.89 8.73 -5.04
CA ASN A 210 5.57 10.15 -5.11
C ASN A 210 5.48 10.73 -3.69
N ASN A 211 5.89 11.99 -3.52
CA ASN A 211 5.86 12.69 -2.24
C ASN A 211 5.05 14.00 -2.32
N CYS A 212 4.92 14.69 -1.19
CA CYS A 212 4.15 15.93 -1.07
C CYS A 212 5.02 17.20 -1.08
N ALA A 213 6.23 17.14 -1.65
CA ALA A 213 7.13 18.30 -1.71
C ALA A 213 6.44 19.55 -2.25
N GLY A 214 6.42 20.63 -1.46
CA GLY A 214 5.79 21.91 -1.84
C GLY A 214 4.26 21.88 -1.97
N LYS A 215 3.56 20.79 -1.61
CA LYS A 215 2.13 20.60 -1.82
C LYS A 215 1.33 20.40 -0.51
N LEU A 216 1.91 20.75 0.62
CA LEU A 216 1.30 20.57 1.95
C LEU A 216 0.34 21.70 2.37
N ALA A 217 0.25 22.78 1.59
CA ALA A 217 -0.65 23.89 1.90
C ALA A 217 -2.12 23.42 1.91
N LYS A 218 -2.89 23.82 2.92
CA LYS A 218 -4.27 23.35 3.16
C LYS A 218 -5.23 23.55 2.01
N ASP A 219 -5.01 24.56 1.19
CA ASP A 219 -5.82 24.92 0.01
C ASP A 219 -5.48 24.09 -1.23
N HIS A 220 -4.36 23.37 -1.22
CA HIS A 220 -3.90 22.57 -2.36
C HIS A 220 -3.63 21.09 -2.02
N CYS A 221 -3.49 20.72 -0.74
CA CYS A 221 -3.11 19.37 -0.34
C CYS A 221 -4.06 18.27 -0.83
N TYR A 222 -5.35 18.55 -1.00
CA TYR A 222 -6.36 17.60 -1.48
C TYR A 222 -6.23 17.27 -2.98
N LYS A 223 -5.55 18.12 -3.76
CA LYS A 223 -5.31 17.92 -5.20
C LYS A 223 -4.08 17.05 -5.47
N SER A 224 -3.22 16.90 -4.49
CA SER A 224 -1.97 16.18 -4.61
C SER A 224 -2.01 14.91 -3.77
N HIS A 225 -1.35 13.85 -4.25
CA HIS A 225 -1.27 12.56 -3.59
C HIS A 225 0.19 12.16 -3.42
N TRP A 226 0.45 11.44 -2.38
CA TRP A 226 1.71 10.70 -2.18
C TRP A 226 1.44 9.21 -2.23
N SER A 227 2.46 8.46 -2.59
CA SER A 227 2.36 7.02 -2.67
C SER A 227 3.68 6.35 -2.37
N ILE A 228 3.58 5.15 -1.80
CA ILE A 228 4.71 4.30 -1.46
C ILE A 228 4.47 2.88 -1.93
N ASP A 229 5.55 2.20 -2.24
CA ASP A 229 5.60 0.74 -2.30
C ASP A 229 6.19 0.22 -0.98
N VAL A 230 5.51 -0.74 -0.38
CA VAL A 230 5.88 -1.34 0.89
C VAL A 230 6.13 -2.81 0.67
N THR A 231 7.37 -3.25 0.82
CA THR A 231 7.76 -4.65 0.75
C THR A 231 7.77 -5.24 2.15
N ILE A 232 7.01 -6.32 2.31
CA ILE A 232 6.82 -6.99 3.59
C ILE A 232 7.22 -8.44 3.44
N GLU A 233 7.98 -8.95 4.39
CA GLU A 233 8.52 -10.29 4.39
C GLU A 233 8.50 -10.88 5.79
N ASP A 234 8.15 -12.16 5.86
CA ASP A 234 8.26 -12.98 7.05
C ASP A 234 8.80 -14.35 6.66
N TYR A 235 10.05 -14.63 7.03
CA TYR A 235 10.75 -15.86 6.64
C TYR A 235 10.36 -17.08 7.48
N ASP A 236 9.95 -16.86 8.73
CA ASP A 236 9.76 -17.92 9.70
C ASP A 236 8.35 -18.52 9.62
N SER A 237 7.35 -17.76 10.00
CA SER A 237 5.96 -18.24 9.98
C SER A 237 5.23 -17.90 8.68
N GLY A 238 5.56 -16.79 8.04
CA GLY A 238 4.95 -16.32 6.81
C GLY A 238 3.87 -15.26 7.01
N LEU A 239 3.71 -14.40 6.01
CA LEU A 239 2.83 -13.23 6.04
C LEU A 239 1.36 -13.63 5.95
N LYS A 240 0.58 -13.37 6.99
CA LYS A 240 -0.86 -13.62 7.04
C LYS A 240 -1.66 -12.48 6.41
N ARG A 241 -1.41 -11.24 6.85
CA ARG A 241 -2.23 -10.08 6.50
C ARG A 241 -1.49 -8.77 6.68
N VAL A 242 -1.86 -7.77 5.88
CA VAL A 242 -1.38 -6.38 6.01
C VAL A 242 -2.58 -5.44 6.10
N ILE A 243 -2.50 -4.49 7.00
CA ILE A 243 -3.52 -3.45 7.19
C ILE A 243 -2.86 -2.07 7.26
N SER A 244 -3.60 -1.03 6.87
CA SER A 244 -3.16 0.36 7.05
C SER A 244 -4.20 1.20 7.78
N SER A 245 -3.75 2.28 8.36
CA SER A 245 -4.62 3.31 8.93
C SER A 245 -4.06 4.70 8.50
N PRO A 246 -4.80 5.46 7.68
CA PRO A 246 -6.06 5.15 7.00
C PRO A 246 -6.01 3.90 6.11
N ARG A 247 -7.18 3.26 5.88
CA ARG A 247 -7.27 2.06 5.04
C ARG A 247 -7.11 2.44 3.58
N ASN A 248 -5.97 2.14 3.00
CA ASN A 248 -5.71 2.36 1.58
C ASN A 248 -4.47 1.57 1.10
N ILE A 249 -4.22 0.38 1.66
CA ILE A 249 -3.11 -0.49 1.27
C ILE A 249 -3.64 -1.68 0.46
N TYR A 250 -3.00 -1.98 -0.65
CA TYR A 250 -3.37 -3.05 -1.57
C TYR A 250 -2.11 -3.77 -2.05
N PRO A 251 -2.15 -5.10 -2.21
CA PRO A 251 -1.03 -5.81 -2.81
C PRO A 251 -0.87 -5.40 -4.30
N ARG A 252 0.37 -5.26 -4.75
CA ARG A 252 0.68 -5.02 -6.18
C ARG A 252 0.32 -6.21 -7.04
N THR A 253 0.53 -7.39 -6.50
CA THR A 253 0.18 -8.67 -7.11
C THR A 253 -0.54 -9.51 -6.09
N GLU A 254 -1.47 -10.35 -6.55
CA GLU A 254 -2.14 -11.29 -5.66
C GLU A 254 -1.09 -12.17 -4.94
N PHE A 255 -1.25 -12.31 -3.64
CA PHE A 255 -0.35 -13.12 -2.81
C PHE A 255 -1.12 -14.15 -2.02
N ILE A 256 -0.47 -15.24 -1.69
CA ILE A 256 -1.05 -16.31 -0.87
C ILE A 256 -0.77 -15.98 0.59
N SER A 257 -1.84 -15.80 1.41
CA SER A 257 -1.67 -15.60 2.84
C SER A 257 -0.98 -16.81 3.48
N GLY A 258 0.06 -16.57 4.28
CA GLY A 258 0.98 -17.60 4.77
C GLY A 258 2.26 -17.73 3.93
N THR A 259 2.45 -16.91 2.90
CA THR A 259 3.69 -16.92 2.12
C THR A 259 4.87 -16.42 2.94
N ARG A 260 6.03 -17.05 2.72
CA ARG A 260 7.33 -16.63 3.27
C ARG A 260 8.12 -15.77 2.29
N SER A 261 7.64 -15.65 1.05
CA SER A 261 8.24 -14.78 0.04
C SER A 261 7.85 -13.32 0.28
N PRO A 262 8.74 -12.36 -0.07
CA PRO A 262 8.44 -10.95 0.05
C PRO A 262 7.24 -10.57 -0.83
N VAL A 263 6.36 -9.72 -0.30
CA VAL A 263 5.16 -9.21 -0.98
C VAL A 263 5.20 -7.70 -0.98
N THR A 264 5.01 -7.11 -2.16
CA THR A 264 4.95 -5.66 -2.31
C THR A 264 3.52 -5.17 -2.31
N PHE A 265 3.25 -4.18 -1.46
CA PHE A 265 1.97 -3.49 -1.35
C PHE A 265 2.11 -2.06 -1.83
N TYR A 266 1.04 -1.53 -2.37
CA TYR A 266 0.91 -0.12 -2.72
C TYR A 266 0.02 0.59 -1.71
N TYR A 267 0.44 1.77 -1.26
CA TYR A 267 -0.35 2.67 -0.44
C TYR A 267 -0.34 4.07 -1.06
N SER A 268 -1.47 4.77 -1.05
CA SER A 268 -1.53 6.18 -1.46
C SER A 268 -2.51 6.96 -0.58
N ALA A 269 -2.23 8.24 -0.37
CA ALA A 269 -3.12 9.16 0.32
C ALA A 269 -2.97 10.58 -0.25
N THR A 270 -3.92 11.45 0.06
CA THR A 270 -3.80 12.87 -0.27
C THR A 270 -2.70 13.52 0.58
N CYS A 271 -2.11 14.60 0.11
CA CYS A 271 -1.12 15.35 0.89
C CYS A 271 -1.71 16.06 2.12
N CYS A 272 -3.03 16.00 2.31
CA CYS A 272 -3.67 16.43 3.55
C CYS A 272 -3.49 15.40 4.69
N ASP A 273 -3.35 14.12 4.32
CA ASP A 273 -3.06 13.02 5.24
C ASP A 273 -1.56 12.68 5.13
N THR A 274 -0.74 13.34 5.93
CA THR A 274 0.73 13.27 5.82
C THR A 274 1.35 12.01 6.39
N SER A 275 0.57 11.17 7.08
CA SER A 275 1.09 9.97 7.72
C SER A 275 0.19 8.76 7.53
N ALA A 276 0.81 7.58 7.42
CA ALA A 276 0.14 6.30 7.37
C ALA A 276 0.79 5.29 8.32
N LYS A 277 -0.05 4.57 9.03
CA LYS A 277 0.38 3.47 9.90
C LYS A 277 0.14 2.15 9.20
N ILE A 278 1.20 1.39 8.92
CA ILE A 278 1.16 0.09 8.26
C ILE A 278 1.48 -1.00 9.28
N THR A 279 0.61 -2.01 9.35
CA THR A 279 0.78 -3.12 10.27
C THR A 279 0.78 -4.42 9.47
N ALA A 280 1.84 -5.19 9.57
CA ALA A 280 1.99 -6.54 9.04
C ALA A 280 1.77 -7.55 10.16
N ILE A 281 1.07 -8.63 9.87
CA ILE A 281 0.72 -9.71 10.81
C ILE A 281 1.13 -11.03 10.18
N ASP A 282 1.85 -11.86 10.91
CA ASP A 282 2.27 -13.21 10.51
C ASP A 282 1.22 -14.29 10.86
N LEU A 283 1.54 -15.56 10.59
CA LEU A 283 0.67 -16.70 10.90
C LEU A 283 0.50 -16.95 12.40
N LEU A 284 1.45 -16.55 13.22
CA LEU A 284 1.43 -16.74 14.68
C LEU A 284 0.93 -15.51 15.43
N ASP A 285 0.33 -14.54 14.67
CA ASP A 285 -0.19 -13.27 15.17
C ASP A 285 0.87 -12.33 15.78
N ASN A 286 2.19 -12.57 15.50
CA ASN A 286 3.19 -11.55 15.72
C ASN A 286 2.94 -10.42 14.74
N TYR A 287 3.14 -9.20 15.18
CA TYR A 287 2.91 -8.06 14.32
C TYR A 287 4.04 -7.04 14.41
N ASN A 288 4.28 -6.40 13.31
CA ASN A 288 5.11 -5.22 13.21
C ASN A 288 4.29 -4.05 12.68
N THR A 289 4.55 -2.88 13.23
CA THR A 289 3.85 -1.65 12.83
C THR A 289 4.87 -0.59 12.51
N TYR A 290 4.76 0.00 11.33
CA TYR A 290 5.58 1.09 10.88
C TYR A 290 4.71 2.30 10.53
N THR A 291 5.16 3.50 10.96
CA THR A 291 4.49 4.76 10.61
C THR A 291 5.35 5.48 9.59
N VAL A 292 4.79 5.68 8.40
CA VAL A 292 5.39 6.50 7.35
C VAL A 292 4.83 7.90 7.47
N ASP A 293 5.71 8.90 7.53
CA ASP A 293 5.35 10.32 7.55
C ASP A 293 6.11 11.02 6.42
N VAL A 294 5.36 11.59 5.46
CA VAL A 294 5.94 12.28 4.31
C VAL A 294 6.63 13.59 4.66
N THR A 295 6.39 14.13 5.87
CA THR A 295 7.02 15.35 6.37
C THR A 295 8.30 15.07 7.15
N ALA A 296 8.59 13.81 7.45
CA ALA A 296 9.79 13.45 8.20
C ALA A 296 11.06 13.75 7.38
N TRP A 297 12.08 14.23 8.05
CA TRP A 297 13.34 14.66 7.42
C TRP A 297 13.99 13.60 6.53
N ASN A 298 13.94 12.33 6.93
CA ASN A 298 14.50 11.20 6.17
C ASN A 298 13.70 10.84 4.91
N ASN A 299 12.51 11.43 4.74
CA ASN A 299 11.62 11.22 3.60
C ASN A 299 11.58 12.43 2.64
N LEU A 300 12.40 13.45 2.89
CA LEU A 300 12.54 14.59 2.01
C LEU A 300 13.22 14.19 0.70
N SER A 301 12.80 14.80 -0.40
CA SER A 301 13.43 14.61 -1.70
C SER A 301 14.84 15.21 -1.72
N GLU A 302 15.70 14.74 -2.62
CA GLU A 302 17.05 15.29 -2.83
C GLU A 302 17.01 16.79 -3.11
N ALA A 303 16.00 17.27 -3.86
CA ALA A 303 15.82 18.69 -4.16
C ALA A 303 15.49 19.52 -2.91
N GLU A 304 14.68 19.00 -1.99
CA GLU A 304 14.34 19.65 -0.72
C GLU A 304 15.55 19.70 0.20
N ILE A 305 16.32 18.61 0.28
CA ILE A 305 17.57 18.57 1.05
C ILE A 305 18.57 19.58 0.48
N ALA A 306 18.72 19.64 -0.85
CA ALA A 306 19.58 20.62 -1.52
C ALA A 306 19.13 22.07 -1.24
N ALA A 307 17.83 22.36 -1.29
CA ALA A 307 17.29 23.69 -1.02
C ALA A 307 17.56 24.14 0.43
N ILE A 308 17.37 23.23 1.41
CA ILE A 308 17.64 23.52 2.84
C ILE A 308 19.13 23.74 3.07
N THR A 309 20.00 22.92 2.49
CA THR A 309 21.46 23.05 2.64
C THR A 309 21.98 24.36 2.02
N MET A 310 21.50 24.70 0.81
CA MET A 310 21.83 25.98 0.17
C MET A 310 21.33 27.17 0.96
N GLY A 311 20.11 27.12 1.49
CA GLY A 311 19.55 28.15 2.36
C GLY A 311 20.36 28.36 3.65
N ALA A 312 20.77 27.28 4.29
CA ALA A 312 21.62 27.34 5.49
C ALA A 312 23.01 27.96 5.21
N LEU A 313 23.63 27.59 4.08
CA LEU A 313 24.90 28.15 3.62
C LEU A 313 24.79 29.66 3.39
N LEU A 314 23.72 30.09 2.71
CA LEU A 314 23.48 31.51 2.41
C LEU A 314 23.24 32.31 3.68
N ALA A 315 22.49 31.77 4.64
CA ALA A 315 22.28 32.39 5.95
C ALA A 315 23.60 32.54 6.71
N LEU A 316 24.48 31.54 6.71
CA LEU A 316 25.79 31.59 7.33
C LEU A 316 26.67 32.65 6.70
N LEU A 317 26.69 32.78 5.37
CA LEU A 317 27.43 33.84 4.67
C LEU A 317 26.92 35.22 5.03
N LEU A 318 25.60 35.43 5.14
CA LEU A 318 25.02 36.69 5.59
C LEU A 318 25.44 37.05 7.02
N ILE A 319 25.46 36.07 7.92
CA ILE A 319 25.93 36.29 9.32
C ILE A 319 27.42 36.75 9.33
N ILE A 320 28.27 36.06 8.55
CA ILE A 320 29.70 36.44 8.42
C ILE A 320 29.83 37.84 7.89
N LEU A 321 29.08 38.20 6.84
CA LEU A 321 29.10 39.53 6.26
C LEU A 321 28.69 40.62 7.27
N ILE A 322 27.64 40.38 8.08
CA ILE A 322 27.20 41.26 9.15
C ILE A 322 28.34 41.46 10.18
N ILE A 323 28.98 40.36 10.58
CA ILE A 323 30.11 40.44 11.53
C ILE A 323 31.26 41.30 10.98
N ILE A 324 31.60 41.10 9.69
CA ILE A 324 32.64 41.90 8.99
C ILE A 324 32.27 43.39 9.00
N ILE A 325 31.01 43.71 8.67
CA ILE A 325 30.52 45.12 8.68
C ILE A 325 30.61 45.71 10.09
N ILE A 326 30.22 44.97 11.11
CA ILE A 326 30.31 45.42 12.52
C ILE A 326 31.76 45.68 12.91
N ILE A 327 32.69 44.78 12.61
CA ILE A 327 34.11 44.94 12.88
C ILE A 327 34.67 46.16 12.13
N TYR A 328 34.30 46.34 10.86
CA TYR A 328 34.70 47.47 10.06
C TYR A 328 34.20 48.81 10.63
N CYS A 329 32.93 48.87 11.07
CA CYS A 329 32.35 50.04 11.72
C CYS A 329 33.05 50.40 13.05
N PHE A 330 33.37 49.38 13.88
CA PHE A 330 34.12 49.60 15.10
C PHE A 330 35.56 50.07 14.85
N ARG A 331 36.24 49.52 13.84
CA ARG A 331 37.59 49.98 13.45
C ARG A 331 37.57 51.41 12.93
N ARG A 332 36.56 51.77 12.15
CA ARG A 332 36.43 53.15 11.64
C ARG A 332 36.13 54.17 12.71
N LYS A 333 35.37 53.84 13.76
CA LYS A 333 35.15 54.72 14.92
C LYS A 333 36.44 54.97 15.71
N LYS A 334 37.32 53.97 15.88
CA LYS A 334 38.61 54.16 16.53
C LYS A 334 39.60 55.05 15.80
N SER A 335 39.51 55.21 14.48
CA SER A 335 40.36 56.10 13.70
C SER A 335 39.87 57.55 13.66
N LEU A 336 38.71 57.85 14.19
CA LEU A 336 38.17 59.23 14.30
C LEU A 336 38.44 59.90 15.66
N ASP A 337 39.01 59.19 16.62
CA ASP A 337 39.61 59.78 17.82
C ASP A 337 40.98 60.30 17.48
N LEU A 338 41.04 61.38 16.67
CA LEU A 338 42.25 62.24 16.53
C LEU A 338 42.47 62.93 17.83
N PRO A 339 43.72 63.00 18.29
CA PRO A 339 44.12 63.70 19.54
C PRO A 339 44.07 65.25 19.32
N TYR A 340 42.85 65.81 19.33
CA TYR A 340 42.65 67.25 19.20
C TYR A 340 42.72 67.98 20.56
N THR A 341 43.07 67.33 21.65
CA THR A 341 43.06 67.91 23.00
C THR A 341 44.45 68.15 23.60
N GLN A 342 45.52 68.17 22.77
CA GLN A 342 46.84 68.51 23.34
C GLN A 342 47.46 69.82 22.79
N ARG A 343 46.69 70.86 22.47
CA ARG A 343 47.21 72.15 22.07
C ARG A 343 46.50 73.32 22.70
N TYR A 344 46.21 73.28 23.99
CA TYR A 344 45.88 74.47 24.81
C TYR A 344 46.35 74.25 26.20
N GLY A 345 47.50 74.80 26.52
CA GLY A 345 47.97 74.93 27.92
C GLY A 345 49.43 74.96 28.10
N SER A 346 49.99 76.06 27.83
CA SER A 346 51.07 76.62 28.74
C SER A 346 51.39 78.00 28.23
N ARG A 347 50.62 78.94 28.71
CA ARG A 347 51.10 80.34 28.80
C ARG A 347 52.08 80.43 29.99
N PRO A 348 53.33 80.90 29.86
CA PRO A 348 54.20 81.14 30.98
C PRO A 348 53.66 82.33 31.83
N PRO A 349 53.82 82.34 33.16
CA PRO A 349 53.39 83.46 33.99
C PRO A 349 54.27 84.67 33.71
N ALA A 350 53.61 85.80 33.49
CA ALA A 350 54.29 87.11 33.43
C ALA A 350 54.97 87.43 34.72
N SER A 351 56.25 87.76 34.69
CA SER A 351 57.11 88.30 35.75
C SER A 351 56.52 89.59 36.29
N ALA A 352 56.26 89.67 37.57
CA ALA A 352 55.93 90.88 38.26
C ALA A 352 57.22 91.74 38.43
N GLU A 353 57.25 92.85 37.78
CA GLU A 353 58.29 93.86 38.00
C GLU A 353 57.93 94.66 39.22
N ARG A 354 58.86 94.69 40.12
CA ARG A 354 58.87 95.45 41.39
C ARG A 354 59.32 96.86 41.04
N THR A 355 58.54 97.86 41.31
CA THR A 355 58.96 99.23 41.37
C THR A 355 58.82 99.72 42.78
N ASN A 356 59.98 100.17 43.37
CA ASN A 356 60.08 100.97 44.55
C ASN A 356 59.58 102.37 44.31
N PHE A 357 58.83 102.90 45.19
CA PHE A 357 58.92 104.14 46.04
C PHE A 357 57.66 104.25 46.87
#